data_0cf8668c47fb7d3770487d109785b027
#
_entry.id   0cf8668c47fb7d3770487d109785b027
#
_cell.length_a   1.000
_cell.length_b   1.000
_cell.length_c   1.000
_cell.angle_alpha   90.00
_cell.angle_beta   90.00
_cell.angle_gamma   90.00
#
_symmetry.space_group_name_H-M   'P 1'
#
loop_
_entity.id
_entity.type
_entity.pdbx_description
1 polymer ?
#
loop_
_entity_poly.entity_id
_entity_poly.type
_entity_poly.pdbx_seq_one_letter_code
_entity_poly.pdbx_strand_id
1 'polypeptide(L)'
;MASYVYLIQNGDLFNIGSTSNLERTRIDLRPGELLAFSITENPDSLINNLRKTYIDSRLPGSDYYRLSNSQVKECRSLLEGDSSNNFFRPFLRGPSLIFFFIFSWFMITYFIIEFAINPILSKFS
;
A
#
# COMPACT_ATOMS: atom_id res chain seq x y z
N MET A 1 8.09 -7.13 -21.29
CA MET A 1 9.02 -7.04 -20.14
C MET A 1 8.44 -6.15 -19.05
N ALA A 2 8.47 -6.61 -17.84
CA ALA A 2 8.07 -5.78 -16.71
C ALA A 2 9.08 -4.65 -16.50
N SER A 3 8.56 -3.47 -16.22
CA SER A 3 9.37 -2.29 -15.91
C SER A 3 9.03 -1.79 -14.50
N TYR A 4 9.94 -1.02 -13.95
CA TYR A 4 9.75 -0.41 -12.63
C TYR A 4 9.39 1.06 -12.80
N VAL A 5 8.34 1.47 -12.12
CA VAL A 5 8.03 2.89 -11.89
C VAL A 5 8.46 3.20 -10.47
N TYR A 6 9.24 4.25 -10.28
CA TYR A 6 9.89 4.55 -9.00
C TYR A 6 9.61 5.96 -8.52
N LEU A 7 9.72 6.13 -7.22
CA LEU A 7 9.73 7.43 -6.54
C LEU A 7 11.03 7.52 -5.75
N ILE A 8 11.91 8.43 -6.15
CA ILE A 8 13.19 8.66 -5.51
C ILE A 8 13.24 10.09 -4.96
N GLN A 9 13.60 10.23 -3.70
CA GLN A 9 13.81 11.51 -3.06
C GLN A 9 15.26 11.95 -3.19
N ASN A 10 15.48 13.17 -3.66
CA ASN A 10 16.79 13.78 -3.75
C ASN A 10 16.70 15.18 -3.13
N GLY A 11 17.08 15.28 -1.86
CA GLY A 11 16.91 16.51 -1.10
C GLY A 11 15.44 16.87 -0.92
N ASP A 12 15.05 18.06 -1.36
CA ASP A 12 13.66 18.53 -1.30
C ASP A 12 12.86 18.15 -2.54
N LEU A 13 13.48 17.50 -3.51
CA LEU A 13 12.85 17.15 -4.78
C LEU A 13 12.64 15.65 -4.87
N PHE A 14 11.63 15.28 -5.66
CA PHE A 14 11.26 13.88 -5.87
C PHE A 14 11.32 13.57 -7.36
N ASN A 15 11.90 12.44 -7.72
CA ASN A 15 11.97 11.99 -9.10
C ASN A 15 10.98 10.83 -9.30
N ILE A 16 10.08 10.98 -10.26
CA ILE A 16 9.16 9.94 -10.68
C ILE A 16 9.52 9.54 -12.10
N GLY A 17 9.86 8.29 -12.30
CA GLY A 17 10.25 7.79 -13.61
C GLY A 17 10.09 6.29 -13.72
N SER A 18 10.52 5.75 -14.86
CA SER A 18 10.50 4.32 -15.11
C SER A 18 11.86 3.81 -15.55
N THR A 19 12.14 2.56 -15.23
CA THR A 19 13.40 1.91 -15.61
C THR A 19 13.20 0.41 -15.72
N SER A 20 14.02 -0.22 -16.56
CA SER A 20 14.11 -1.68 -16.62
C SER A 20 15.10 -2.25 -15.60
N ASN A 21 15.99 -1.42 -15.06
CA ASN A 21 16.97 -1.81 -14.06
C ASN A 21 16.97 -0.82 -12.89
N LEU A 22 16.23 -1.18 -11.83
CA LEU A 22 16.04 -0.31 -10.68
C LEU A 22 17.34 -0.07 -9.91
N GLU A 23 18.18 -1.08 -9.76
CA GLU A 23 19.45 -0.96 -9.04
C GLU A 23 20.40 0.03 -9.72
N ARG A 24 20.51 -0.05 -11.04
CA ARG A 24 21.35 0.89 -11.79
C ARG A 24 20.83 2.31 -11.69
N THR A 25 19.52 2.49 -11.81
CA THR A 25 18.89 3.81 -11.69
C THR A 25 19.11 4.40 -10.31
N ARG A 26 18.98 3.58 -9.27
CA ARG A 26 19.22 3.98 -7.90
C ARG A 26 20.66 4.46 -7.70
N ILE A 27 21.63 3.80 -8.31
CA ILE A 27 23.03 4.19 -8.26
C ILE A 27 23.26 5.50 -9.03
N ASP A 28 22.68 5.61 -10.23
CA ASP A 28 22.83 6.79 -11.09
C ASP A 28 22.24 8.06 -10.45
N LEU A 29 21.19 7.92 -9.65
CA LEU A 29 20.51 9.04 -9.00
C LEU A 29 21.00 9.33 -7.58
N ARG A 30 22.12 8.76 -7.18
CA ARG A 30 22.71 9.09 -5.87
C ARG A 30 23.04 10.58 -5.77
N PRO A 31 22.83 11.19 -4.59
CA PRO A 31 22.51 10.61 -3.28
C PRO A 31 21.02 10.34 -3.05
N GLY A 32 20.22 10.20 -4.08
CA GLY A 32 18.79 9.95 -3.97
C GLY A 32 18.43 8.69 -3.19
N GLU A 33 17.32 8.75 -2.47
CA GLU A 33 16.79 7.64 -1.70
C GLU A 33 15.52 7.09 -2.37
N LEU A 34 15.47 5.78 -2.60
CA LEU A 34 14.30 5.12 -3.14
C LEU A 34 13.23 5.00 -2.06
N LEU A 35 12.10 5.67 -2.26
CA LEU A 35 10.96 5.65 -1.33
C LEU A 35 9.96 4.55 -1.66
N ALA A 36 9.68 4.36 -2.94
CA ALA A 36 8.70 3.37 -3.40
C ALA A 36 8.97 3.00 -4.85
N PHE A 37 8.50 1.84 -5.25
CA PHE A 37 8.52 1.39 -6.63
C PHE A 37 7.34 0.48 -6.91
N SER A 38 6.98 0.37 -8.19
CA SER A 38 5.96 -0.53 -8.68
C SER A 38 6.48 -1.31 -9.87
N ILE A 39 6.14 -2.57 -9.97
CA ILE A 39 6.45 -3.41 -11.12
C ILE A 39 5.21 -3.43 -12.01
N THR A 40 5.35 -3.01 -13.26
CA THR A 40 4.22 -2.95 -14.18
C THR A 40 4.65 -3.29 -15.60
N GLU A 41 3.76 -3.88 -16.37
CA GLU A 41 3.97 -4.12 -17.79
C GLU A 41 3.68 -2.89 -18.63
N ASN A 42 2.96 -1.92 -18.08
CA ASN A 42 2.62 -0.67 -18.76
C ASN A 42 3.03 0.54 -17.91
N PRO A 43 4.36 0.84 -17.88
CA PRO A 43 4.87 1.95 -17.08
C PRO A 43 4.41 3.31 -17.57
N ASP A 44 4.19 3.47 -18.88
CA ASP A 44 3.79 4.75 -19.47
C ASP A 44 2.43 5.21 -18.97
N SER A 45 1.49 4.30 -18.83
CA SER A 45 0.15 4.60 -18.32
C SER A 45 0.22 5.08 -16.87
N LEU A 46 0.98 4.39 -16.03
CA LEU A 46 1.14 4.74 -14.61
C LEU A 46 1.85 6.09 -14.46
N ILE A 47 2.93 6.31 -15.20
CA ILE A 47 3.68 7.58 -15.20
C ILE A 47 2.80 8.73 -15.64
N ASN A 48 2.03 8.56 -16.70
CA ASN A 48 1.13 9.60 -17.18
C ASN A 48 0.07 9.97 -16.16
N ASN A 49 -0.47 8.99 -15.44
CA ASN A 49 -1.41 9.24 -14.35
C ASN A 49 -0.77 10.03 -13.21
N LEU A 50 0.45 9.67 -12.83
CA LEU A 50 1.18 10.37 -11.78
C LEU A 50 1.54 11.80 -12.21
N ARG A 51 1.95 11.99 -13.45
CA ARG A 51 2.26 13.32 -13.99
C ARG A 51 1.03 14.23 -13.99
N LYS A 52 -0.12 13.71 -14.39
CA LYS A 52 -1.37 14.46 -14.36
C LYS A 52 -1.78 14.84 -12.95
N THR A 53 -1.63 13.91 -12.01
CA THR A 53 -2.01 14.12 -10.62
C THR A 53 -1.14 15.19 -9.97
N TYR A 54 0.16 15.22 -10.27
CA TYR A 54 1.13 16.13 -9.63
C TYR A 54 1.68 17.18 -10.57
N ILE A 55 0.95 17.54 -11.62
CA ILE A 55 1.43 18.47 -12.64
C ILE A 55 1.78 19.85 -12.05
N ASP A 56 1.03 20.29 -11.05
CA ASP A 56 1.27 21.59 -10.39
C ASP A 56 2.54 21.59 -9.56
N SER A 57 3.01 20.42 -9.15
CA SER A 57 4.21 20.26 -8.35
C SER A 57 5.46 19.98 -9.18
N ARG A 58 5.30 19.75 -10.49
CA ARG A 58 6.40 19.42 -11.38
C ARG A 58 7.24 20.66 -11.70
N LEU A 59 8.56 20.48 -11.65
CA LEU A 59 9.48 21.52 -12.11
C LEU A 59 9.53 21.53 -13.64
N PRO A 60 9.41 22.71 -14.26
CA PRO A 60 9.42 22.81 -15.72
C PRO A 60 10.69 22.22 -16.34
N GLY A 61 10.51 21.42 -17.39
CA GLY A 61 11.62 20.84 -18.14
C GLY A 61 12.37 19.71 -17.45
N SER A 62 11.82 19.13 -16.38
CA SER A 62 12.47 18.05 -15.65
C SER A 62 11.47 17.00 -15.20
N ASP A 63 11.97 15.86 -14.71
CA ASP A 63 11.16 14.80 -14.09
C ASP A 63 11.14 14.92 -12.57
N TYR A 64 11.54 16.08 -12.04
CA TYR A 64 11.51 16.35 -10.61
C TYR A 64 10.22 17.04 -10.21
N TYR A 65 9.76 16.70 -9.01
CA TYR A 65 8.53 17.20 -8.41
C TYR A 65 8.81 17.74 -7.00
N ARG A 66 8.14 18.82 -6.66
CA ARG A 66 8.19 19.35 -5.30
C ARG A 66 6.92 18.91 -4.57
N LEU A 67 6.96 17.72 -4.00
CA LEU A 67 5.81 17.11 -3.34
C LEU A 67 5.76 17.47 -1.86
N SER A 68 4.54 17.69 -1.35
CA SER A 68 4.30 17.82 0.09
C SER A 68 4.33 16.43 0.75
N ASN A 69 4.41 16.39 2.10
CA ASN A 69 4.42 15.11 2.82
C ASN A 69 3.18 14.27 2.54
N SER A 70 2.01 14.91 2.42
CA SER A 70 0.77 14.22 2.09
C SER A 70 0.78 13.67 0.66
N GLN A 71 1.33 14.42 -0.29
CA GLN A 71 1.48 13.96 -1.67
C GLN A 71 2.47 12.81 -1.80
N VAL A 72 3.55 12.83 -1.03
CA VAL A 72 4.51 11.72 -0.98
C VAL A 72 3.84 10.45 -0.49
N LYS A 73 3.08 10.52 0.59
CA LYS A 73 2.32 9.37 1.12
C LYS A 73 1.31 8.84 0.10
N GLU A 74 0.61 9.72 -0.57
CA GLU A 74 -0.35 9.37 -1.62
C GLU A 74 0.34 8.70 -2.80
N CYS A 75 1.45 9.25 -3.26
CA CYS A 75 2.23 8.68 -4.36
C CYS A 75 2.78 7.30 -4.02
N ARG A 76 3.32 7.13 -2.83
CA ARG A 76 3.78 5.82 -2.34
C ARG A 76 2.65 4.81 -2.32
N SER A 77 1.49 5.22 -1.84
CA SER A 77 0.29 4.37 -1.80
C SER A 77 -0.15 3.95 -3.20
N LEU A 78 -0.12 4.88 -4.16
CA LEU A 78 -0.47 4.59 -5.55
C LEU A 78 0.51 3.61 -6.19
N LEU A 79 1.81 3.79 -5.96
CA LEU A 79 2.83 2.90 -6.48
C LEU A 79 2.74 1.50 -5.88
N GLU A 80 2.62 1.42 -4.56
CA GLU A 80 2.48 0.15 -3.86
C GLU A 80 1.16 -0.54 -4.20
N GLY A 81 0.10 0.23 -4.41
CA GLY A 81 -1.21 -0.27 -4.76
C GLY A 81 -1.32 -0.83 -6.17
N ASP A 82 -0.50 -0.33 -7.10
CA ASP A 82 -0.51 -0.76 -8.50
C ASP A 82 0.42 -1.94 -8.77
N SER A 83 1.16 -2.39 -7.76
CA SER A 83 1.99 -3.59 -7.87
C SER A 83 1.14 -4.85 -7.78
N SER A 84 1.72 -6.00 -8.18
CA SER A 84 1.06 -7.30 -8.04
C SER A 84 0.68 -7.63 -6.61
N ASN A 85 1.23 -6.92 -5.64
CA ASN A 85 0.89 -7.04 -4.22
C ASN A 85 -0.50 -6.47 -3.89
N ASN A 86 -1.16 -5.84 -4.81
CA ASN A 86 -2.55 -5.39 -4.67
C ASN A 86 -3.50 -6.53 -4.27
N PHE A 87 -3.15 -7.75 -4.63
CA PHE A 87 -3.90 -8.93 -4.27
C PHE A 87 -3.90 -9.18 -2.75
N PHE A 88 -2.81 -8.82 -2.08
CA PHE A 88 -2.67 -9.04 -0.63
C PHE A 88 -3.17 -7.88 0.21
N ARG A 89 -3.40 -6.72 -0.38
CA ARG A 89 -3.84 -5.53 0.34
C ARG A 89 -5.20 -5.67 1.01
N PRO A 90 -6.24 -6.18 0.31
CA PRO A 90 -7.52 -6.46 0.99
C PRO A 90 -7.38 -7.47 2.10
N PHE A 91 -6.41 -8.37 1.98
CA PHE A 91 -6.14 -9.39 2.98
C PHE A 91 -5.50 -8.79 4.24
N LEU A 92 -4.61 -7.81 4.08
CA LEU A 92 -3.97 -7.10 5.20
C LEU A 92 -4.94 -6.15 5.92
N ARG A 93 -5.96 -5.67 5.23
CA ARG A 93 -7.05 -4.93 5.85
C ARG A 93 -8.05 -5.83 6.56
N GLY A 94 -8.00 -7.14 6.26
CA GLY A 94 -8.87 -8.15 6.82
C GLY A 94 -8.57 -8.64 8.24
N PRO A 95 -7.37 -8.42 8.88
CA PRO A 95 -7.14 -8.92 10.23
C PRO A 95 -8.16 -8.44 11.24
N SER A 96 -8.63 -7.21 11.13
CA SER A 96 -9.66 -6.69 12.03
C SER A 96 -11.01 -7.38 11.86
N LEU A 97 -11.37 -7.76 10.64
CA LEU A 97 -12.60 -8.52 10.37
C LEU A 97 -12.49 -9.96 10.86
N ILE A 98 -11.35 -10.60 10.69
CA ILE A 98 -11.08 -11.95 11.17
C ILE A 98 -11.16 -11.97 12.71
N PHE A 99 -10.57 -10.99 13.38
CA PHE A 99 -10.66 -10.82 14.83
C PHE A 99 -12.12 -10.66 15.28
N PHE A 100 -12.90 -9.91 14.52
CA PHE A 100 -14.32 -9.69 14.82
C PHE A 100 -15.11 -11.00 14.70
N PHE A 101 -14.84 -11.81 13.67
CA PHE A 101 -15.47 -13.12 13.50
C PHE A 101 -15.10 -14.09 14.59
N ILE A 102 -13.84 -14.17 14.98
CA ILE A 102 -13.35 -15.03 16.05
C ILE A 102 -13.99 -14.61 17.38
N PHE A 103 -14.02 -13.33 17.67
CA PHE A 103 -14.64 -12.80 18.89
C PHE A 103 -16.13 -13.07 18.93
N SER A 104 -16.82 -12.88 17.82
CA SER A 104 -18.26 -13.20 17.70
C SER A 104 -18.52 -14.68 17.91
N TRP A 105 -17.70 -15.55 17.34
CA TRP A 105 -17.79 -16.99 17.52
C TRP A 105 -17.60 -17.38 18.99
N PHE A 106 -16.62 -16.78 19.64
CA PHE A 106 -16.35 -17.02 21.06
C PHE A 106 -17.53 -16.61 21.94
N MET A 107 -18.12 -15.48 21.67
CA MET A 107 -19.28 -14.98 22.41
C MET A 107 -20.51 -15.87 22.22
N ILE A 108 -20.75 -16.32 21.01
CA ILE A 108 -21.88 -17.22 20.70
C ILE A 108 -21.69 -18.56 21.41
N THR A 109 -20.48 -19.12 21.37
CA THR A 109 -20.16 -20.39 22.02
C THR A 109 -20.31 -20.27 23.54
N TYR A 110 -19.84 -19.18 24.10
CA TYR A 110 -19.98 -18.91 25.53
C TYR A 110 -21.47 -18.82 25.94
N PHE A 111 -22.24 -18.11 25.16
CA PHE A 111 -23.68 -17.94 25.41
C PHE A 111 -24.44 -19.27 25.33
N ILE A 112 -24.10 -20.11 24.34
CA ILE A 112 -24.72 -21.43 24.17
C ILE A 112 -24.36 -22.34 25.36
N ILE A 113 -23.12 -22.35 25.83
CA ILE A 113 -22.67 -23.14 26.96
C ILE A 113 -23.41 -22.73 28.23
N GLU A 114 -23.49 -21.43 28.48
CA GLU A 114 -24.18 -20.91 29.67
C GLU A 114 -25.69 -21.23 29.63
N PHE A 115 -26.30 -21.08 28.48
CA PHE A 115 -27.71 -21.37 28.27
C PHE A 115 -28.04 -22.88 28.36
N ALA A 116 -27.10 -23.73 27.92
CA ALA A 116 -27.28 -25.18 27.96
C ALA A 116 -26.98 -25.77 29.35
N ILE A 117 -26.03 -25.20 30.09
CA ILE A 117 -25.59 -25.70 31.40
C ILE A 117 -26.53 -25.26 32.51
N ASN A 118 -27.07 -24.05 32.46
CA ASN A 118 -27.95 -23.53 33.51
C ASN A 118 -29.19 -24.37 33.74
N PRO A 119 -29.93 -24.83 32.72
CA PRO A 119 -31.09 -25.71 32.94
C PRO A 119 -30.71 -27.09 33.53
N ILE A 120 -29.52 -27.58 33.19
CA ILE A 120 -29.02 -28.85 33.69
C ILE A 120 -28.64 -28.72 35.18
N LEU A 121 -27.95 -27.64 35.52
CA LEU A 121 -27.57 -27.34 36.90
C LEU A 121 -28.77 -27.09 37.80
N SER A 122 -29.83 -26.48 37.32
CA SER A 122 -31.05 -26.25 38.06
C SER A 122 -31.83 -27.56 38.34
N LYS A 123 -31.64 -28.58 37.50
CA LYS A 123 -32.24 -29.90 37.72
C LYS A 123 -31.52 -30.73 38.79
N PHE A 124 -30.25 -30.44 39.03
CA PHE A 124 -29.43 -31.15 40.04
C PHE A 124 -29.38 -30.44 41.39
N SER A 125 -29.91 -29.26 41.47
CA SER A 125 -30.06 -28.55 42.78
C SER A 125 -31.49 -28.69 43.31
#